data_ce1aff6293e8d3d22d89b2628c483b9f
#
_entry.id   ce1aff6293e8d3d22d89b2628c483b9f
#
_cell.length_a   1.000
_cell.length_b   1.000
_cell.length_c   1.000
_cell.angle_alpha   90.00
_cell.angle_beta   90.00
_cell.angle_gamma   90.00
#
_symmetry.space_group_name_H-M   'P 1'
#
loop_
_entity.id
_entity.type
_entity.pdbx_description
1 polymer ?
#
loop_
_entity_poly.entity_id
_entity_poly.type
_entity_poly.pdbx_seq_one_letter_code
_entity_poly.pdbx_strand_id
1 'polypeptide(L)'
;MKRSAGITITAVLAFIGSAIALFAAALMALTFTIAIPNGKLPHGFGYIAIFSVLVMVLTAVWGIASGVGLLKLREWSRISVLVFSVLLLMAAFPGCLIFLFAKLPVPANSPDVELAQRTMWITRMFCAALYAFLTALAVGWLYHFNLRSVKAEFAARHVTDSGLDLESATRIGPYSGGRPLSITIIAGFLMFGALSLPLFLVFHFPMMFLGFFFTGPAAALIILTYAVVQAALAYGLWELKPWGRSLSIYYFNFAIFNAVISVILPGAEARYEQMMAAIQSTMNLPVAPAQPHFPLWIALFFSLPFIGIQLWFLIASKPAFEAKNSSIAR
;
A
#
# COMPACT_ATOMS: atom_id res chain seq x y z
N MET A 1 -7.69 30.26 15.97
CA MET A 1 -8.34 29.61 14.80
C MET A 1 -9.19 28.45 15.28
N LYS A 2 -10.48 28.38 14.89
CA LYS A 2 -11.34 27.20 15.14
C LYS A 2 -10.96 26.12 14.12
N ARG A 3 -10.61 24.93 14.61
CA ARG A 3 -10.37 23.75 13.75
C ARG A 3 -11.72 23.19 13.29
N SER A 4 -11.78 22.68 12.06
CA SER A 4 -12.98 21.93 11.64
C SER A 4 -13.12 20.64 12.45
N ALA A 5 -14.34 20.27 12.77
CA ALA A 5 -14.64 19.04 13.50
C ALA A 5 -14.07 17.77 12.80
N GLY A 6 -14.09 17.79 11.48
CA GLY A 6 -13.56 16.67 10.67
C GLY A 6 -12.06 16.42 10.89
N ILE A 7 -11.24 17.46 11.01
CA ILE A 7 -9.80 17.33 11.31
C ILE A 7 -9.60 16.69 12.70
N THR A 8 -10.36 17.16 13.70
CA THR A 8 -10.26 16.63 15.07
C THR A 8 -10.70 15.16 15.13
N ILE A 9 -11.83 14.81 14.50
CA ILE A 9 -12.32 13.43 14.43
C ILE A 9 -11.27 12.54 13.74
N THR A 10 -10.70 12.97 12.63
CA THR A 10 -9.66 12.20 11.92
C THR A 10 -8.41 12.00 12.79
N ALA A 11 -7.98 13.02 13.54
CA ALA A 11 -6.85 12.89 14.46
C ALA A 11 -7.14 11.86 15.58
N VAL A 12 -8.35 11.88 16.16
CA VAL A 12 -8.78 10.90 17.16
C VAL A 12 -8.80 9.48 16.56
N LEU A 13 -9.36 9.32 15.34
CA LEU A 13 -9.37 8.03 14.66
C LEU A 13 -7.95 7.53 14.35
N ALA A 14 -7.01 8.42 14.00
CA ALA A 14 -5.62 8.07 13.79
C ALA A 14 -4.97 7.55 15.10
N PHE A 15 -5.24 8.18 16.25
CA PHE A 15 -4.75 7.68 17.55
C PHE A 15 -5.36 6.34 17.93
N ILE A 16 -6.68 6.17 17.76
CA ILE A 16 -7.36 4.90 18.04
C ILE A 16 -6.80 3.80 17.13
N GLY A 17 -6.68 4.04 15.83
CA GLY A 17 -6.12 3.09 14.88
C GLY A 17 -4.67 2.72 15.21
N SER A 18 -3.86 3.69 15.65
CA SER A 18 -2.48 3.45 16.09
C SER A 18 -2.42 2.60 17.37
N ALA A 19 -3.32 2.85 18.33
CA ALA A 19 -3.41 2.05 19.56
C ALA A 19 -3.80 0.61 19.24
N ILE A 20 -4.77 0.40 18.34
CA ILE A 20 -5.17 -0.93 17.87
C ILE A 20 -4.00 -1.63 17.16
N ALA A 21 -3.26 -0.93 16.31
CA ALA A 21 -2.12 -1.50 15.60
C ALA A 21 -0.99 -1.90 16.56
N LEU A 22 -0.69 -1.09 17.59
CA LEU A 22 0.28 -1.44 18.63
C LEU A 22 -0.18 -2.63 19.47
N PHE A 23 -1.45 -2.68 19.83
CA PHE A 23 -2.01 -3.80 20.57
C PHE A 23 -1.94 -5.10 19.75
N ALA A 24 -2.31 -5.04 18.46
CA ALA A 24 -2.20 -6.18 17.56
C ALA A 24 -0.74 -6.62 17.38
N ALA A 25 0.20 -5.68 17.24
CA ALA A 25 1.63 -5.97 17.17
C ALA A 25 2.12 -6.68 18.45
N ALA A 26 1.69 -6.21 19.63
CA ALA A 26 2.06 -6.82 20.91
C ALA A 26 1.48 -8.25 21.04
N LEU A 27 0.20 -8.46 20.70
CA LEU A 27 -0.40 -9.78 20.70
C LEU A 27 0.31 -10.74 19.73
N MET A 28 0.62 -10.26 18.52
CA MET A 28 1.34 -11.03 17.52
C MET A 28 2.74 -11.41 18.03
N ALA A 29 3.49 -10.45 18.59
CA ALA A 29 4.80 -10.71 19.18
C ALA A 29 4.72 -11.74 20.32
N LEU A 30 3.73 -11.63 21.22
CA LEU A 30 3.49 -12.58 22.30
C LEU A 30 3.18 -13.98 21.75
N THR A 31 2.29 -14.07 20.76
CA THR A 31 1.97 -15.36 20.13
C THR A 31 3.20 -16.03 19.53
N PHE A 32 4.07 -15.26 18.88
CA PHE A 32 5.30 -15.80 18.29
C PHE A 32 6.32 -16.20 19.35
N THR A 33 6.49 -15.43 20.43
CA THR A 33 7.40 -15.81 21.53
C THR A 33 7.02 -17.13 22.20
N ILE A 34 5.72 -17.47 22.19
CA ILE A 34 5.24 -18.74 22.74
C ILE A 34 5.30 -19.88 21.71
N ALA A 35 4.98 -19.59 20.44
CA ALA A 35 4.85 -20.62 19.41
C ALA A 35 6.22 -21.07 18.83
N ILE A 36 7.19 -20.17 18.69
CA ILE A 36 8.51 -20.49 18.13
C ILE A 36 9.30 -21.48 18.99
N PRO A 37 9.46 -21.27 20.32
CA PRO A 37 10.22 -22.20 21.16
C PRO A 37 9.60 -23.61 21.22
N ASN A 38 8.31 -23.74 21.00
CA ASN A 38 7.59 -25.00 21.03
C ASN A 38 7.67 -25.79 19.70
N GLY A 39 8.47 -25.33 18.71
CA GLY A 39 8.61 -25.99 17.42
C GLY A 39 7.30 -26.05 16.59
N LYS A 40 6.30 -25.26 16.96
CA LYS A 40 4.97 -25.26 16.32
C LYS A 40 4.93 -24.45 15.01
N LEU A 41 5.99 -23.69 14.72
CA LEU A 41 6.05 -22.86 13.52
C LEU A 41 7.13 -23.36 12.56
N PRO A 42 6.87 -23.35 11.26
CA PRO A 42 7.84 -23.67 10.24
C PRO A 42 9.10 -22.78 10.30
N HIS A 43 10.26 -23.34 9.90
CA HIS A 43 11.47 -22.56 9.74
C HIS A 43 11.22 -21.40 8.74
N GLY A 44 11.61 -20.18 9.09
CA GLY A 44 11.36 -18.98 8.26
C GLY A 44 10.13 -18.17 8.66
N PHE A 45 9.12 -18.78 9.27
CA PHE A 45 7.92 -18.05 9.69
C PHE A 45 8.22 -16.95 10.73
N GLY A 46 9.27 -17.16 11.55
CA GLY A 46 9.73 -16.17 12.52
C GLY A 46 10.12 -14.82 11.89
N TYR A 47 10.77 -14.85 10.71
CA TYR A 47 11.15 -13.61 10.01
C TYR A 47 9.93 -12.84 9.50
N ILE A 48 8.93 -13.55 8.95
CA ILE A 48 7.67 -12.95 8.49
C ILE A 48 6.94 -12.32 9.68
N ALA A 49 6.95 -13.01 10.80
CA ALA A 49 6.36 -12.54 12.04
C ALA A 49 7.02 -11.24 12.52
N ILE A 50 8.36 -11.23 12.61
CA ILE A 50 9.13 -10.04 13.00
C ILE A 50 8.86 -8.90 12.03
N PHE A 51 8.88 -9.16 10.71
CA PHE A 51 8.58 -8.16 9.71
C PHE A 51 7.15 -7.60 9.85
N SER A 52 6.16 -8.46 10.06
CA SER A 52 4.77 -8.04 10.25
C SER A 52 4.59 -7.17 11.50
N VAL A 53 5.22 -7.55 12.62
CA VAL A 53 5.25 -6.75 13.85
C VAL A 53 5.90 -5.39 13.59
N LEU A 54 7.06 -5.37 12.91
CA LEU A 54 7.75 -4.13 12.57
C LEU A 54 6.88 -3.21 11.71
N VAL A 55 6.23 -3.73 10.68
CA VAL A 55 5.32 -2.95 9.82
C VAL A 55 4.16 -2.37 10.62
N MET A 56 3.57 -3.14 11.54
CA MET A 56 2.48 -2.66 12.40
C MET A 56 2.94 -1.55 13.34
N VAL A 57 4.13 -1.69 13.95
CA VAL A 57 4.72 -0.65 14.83
C VAL A 57 5.02 0.61 14.03
N LEU A 58 5.63 0.50 12.85
CA LEU A 58 5.92 1.66 11.98
C LEU A 58 4.63 2.35 11.54
N THR A 59 3.60 1.60 11.19
CA THR A 59 2.27 2.14 10.84
C THR A 59 1.64 2.89 12.02
N ALA A 60 1.76 2.35 13.23
CA ALA A 60 1.25 3.00 14.43
C ALA A 60 2.00 4.30 14.76
N VAL A 61 3.33 4.29 14.69
CA VAL A 61 4.16 5.50 14.85
C VAL A 61 3.79 6.57 13.81
N TRP A 62 3.62 6.16 12.55
CA TRP A 62 3.17 7.06 11.49
C TRP A 62 1.77 7.62 11.77
N GLY A 63 0.83 6.80 12.23
CA GLY A 63 -0.52 7.25 12.60
C GLY A 63 -0.52 8.25 13.76
N ILE A 64 0.28 7.99 14.81
CA ILE A 64 0.45 8.93 15.94
C ILE A 64 1.03 10.26 15.44
N ALA A 65 2.12 10.21 14.68
CA ALA A 65 2.76 11.40 14.13
C ALA A 65 1.77 12.21 13.26
N SER A 66 0.99 11.52 12.40
CA SER A 66 -0.03 12.15 11.56
C SER A 66 -1.15 12.78 12.38
N GLY A 67 -1.63 12.11 13.42
CA GLY A 67 -2.64 12.64 14.36
C GLY A 67 -2.16 13.91 15.06
N VAL A 68 -0.93 13.93 15.59
CA VAL A 68 -0.31 15.12 16.19
C VAL A 68 -0.16 16.23 15.15
N GLY A 69 0.28 15.90 13.94
CA GLY A 69 0.41 16.85 12.84
C GLY A 69 -0.91 17.49 12.45
N LEU A 70 -2.01 16.71 12.38
CA LEU A 70 -3.37 17.20 12.12
C LEU A 70 -3.83 18.16 13.21
N LEU A 71 -3.60 17.82 14.48
CA LEU A 71 -3.91 18.73 15.60
C LEU A 71 -3.10 20.03 15.55
N LYS A 72 -1.92 20.03 14.96
CA LYS A 72 -1.09 21.22 14.74
C LYS A 72 -1.33 21.89 13.39
N LEU A 73 -2.28 21.41 12.57
CA LEU A 73 -2.59 21.90 11.22
C LEU A 73 -1.35 21.93 10.30
N ARG A 74 -0.46 20.96 10.43
CA ARG A 74 0.73 20.85 9.58
C ARG A 74 0.35 20.26 8.22
N GLU A 75 0.76 20.88 7.13
CA GLU A 75 0.42 20.46 5.76
C GLU A 75 0.85 19.01 5.46
N TRP A 76 2.03 18.58 5.96
CA TRP A 76 2.50 17.22 5.78
C TRP A 76 1.54 16.17 6.37
N SER A 77 0.83 16.49 7.46
CA SER A 77 -0.12 15.54 8.07
C SER A 77 -1.39 15.38 7.25
N ARG A 78 -1.88 16.45 6.60
CA ARG A 78 -2.96 16.37 5.62
C ARG A 78 -2.58 15.42 4.47
N ILE A 79 -1.36 15.60 3.96
CA ILE A 79 -0.76 14.76 2.92
C ILE A 79 -0.69 13.29 3.38
N SER A 80 -0.20 13.07 4.60
CA SER A 80 -0.08 11.74 5.21
C SER A 80 -1.43 11.01 5.27
N VAL A 81 -2.51 11.71 5.68
CA VAL A 81 -3.86 11.13 5.70
C VAL A 81 -4.36 10.81 4.30
N LEU A 82 -4.09 11.66 3.30
CA LEU A 82 -4.47 11.36 1.91
C LEU A 82 -3.75 10.12 1.38
N VAL A 83 -2.44 9.98 1.66
CA VAL A 83 -1.67 8.77 1.31
C VAL A 83 -2.25 7.53 1.98
N PHE A 84 -2.48 7.63 3.30
CA PHE A 84 -3.06 6.53 4.07
C PHE A 84 -4.45 6.15 3.57
N SER A 85 -5.26 7.13 3.19
CA SER A 85 -6.60 6.88 2.62
C SER A 85 -6.54 6.13 1.30
N VAL A 86 -5.58 6.46 0.43
CA VAL A 86 -5.38 5.72 -0.83
C VAL A 86 -4.97 4.27 -0.53
N LEU A 87 -3.99 4.07 0.37
CA LEU A 87 -3.55 2.74 0.78
C LEU A 87 -4.68 1.92 1.39
N LEU A 88 -5.45 2.55 2.28
CA LEU A 88 -6.59 1.92 2.93
C LEU A 88 -7.67 1.54 1.91
N LEU A 89 -8.00 2.43 0.97
CA LEU A 89 -8.96 2.15 -0.09
C LEU A 89 -8.52 0.96 -0.95
N MET A 90 -7.24 0.89 -1.30
CA MET A 90 -6.68 -0.18 -2.10
C MET A 90 -6.66 -1.53 -1.39
N ALA A 91 -6.50 -1.54 -0.07
CA ALA A 91 -6.57 -2.77 0.71
C ALA A 91 -8.02 -3.15 1.04
N ALA A 92 -8.84 -2.17 1.43
CA ALA A 92 -10.19 -2.42 1.94
C ALA A 92 -11.21 -2.73 0.84
N PHE A 93 -11.17 -2.03 -0.30
CA PHE A 93 -12.13 -2.25 -1.36
C PHE A 93 -12.05 -3.66 -1.97
N PRO A 94 -10.87 -4.19 -2.37
CA PRO A 94 -10.77 -5.58 -2.78
C PRO A 94 -11.16 -6.57 -1.69
N GLY A 95 -10.74 -6.32 -0.44
CA GLY A 95 -11.13 -7.14 0.71
C GLY A 95 -12.64 -7.24 0.85
N CYS A 96 -13.36 -6.13 0.74
CA CYS A 96 -14.82 -6.11 0.76
C CYS A 96 -15.42 -7.01 -0.34
N LEU A 97 -14.94 -6.89 -1.57
CA LEU A 97 -15.45 -7.70 -2.69
C LEU A 97 -15.12 -9.19 -2.50
N ILE A 98 -13.93 -9.52 -2.03
CA ILE A 98 -13.55 -10.91 -1.74
C ILE A 98 -14.51 -11.51 -0.71
N PHE A 99 -14.73 -10.84 0.42
CA PHE A 99 -15.64 -11.35 1.45
C PHE A 99 -17.11 -11.36 1.03
N LEU A 100 -17.53 -10.51 0.10
CA LEU A 100 -18.89 -10.54 -0.44
C LEU A 100 -19.10 -11.69 -1.43
N PHE A 101 -18.13 -11.97 -2.31
CA PHE A 101 -18.33 -12.85 -3.46
C PHE A 101 -17.59 -14.18 -3.37
N ALA A 102 -16.45 -14.28 -2.65
CA ALA A 102 -15.74 -15.54 -2.53
C ALA A 102 -16.50 -16.55 -1.68
N LYS A 103 -16.64 -17.76 -2.19
CA LYS A 103 -17.17 -18.89 -1.43
C LYS A 103 -16.00 -19.49 -0.63
N LEU A 104 -16.00 -19.23 0.69
CA LEU A 104 -15.00 -19.84 1.56
C LEU A 104 -15.33 -21.32 1.78
N PRO A 105 -14.39 -22.24 1.55
CA PRO A 105 -14.63 -23.66 1.78
C PRO A 105 -14.84 -23.96 3.26
N VAL A 106 -15.84 -24.76 3.57
CA VAL A 106 -16.04 -25.29 4.92
C VAL A 106 -15.10 -26.48 5.10
N PRO A 107 -14.38 -26.61 6.22
CA PRO A 107 -13.53 -27.78 6.46
C PRO A 107 -14.35 -29.08 6.41
N ALA A 108 -13.93 -30.01 5.52
CA ALA A 108 -14.65 -31.27 5.29
C ALA A 108 -14.75 -32.18 6.54
N ASN A 109 -13.84 -31.98 7.50
CA ASN A 109 -13.75 -32.78 8.74
C ASN A 109 -14.42 -32.11 9.93
N SER A 110 -15.29 -31.11 9.72
CA SER A 110 -16.01 -30.47 10.81
C SER A 110 -17.03 -31.45 11.41
N PRO A 111 -17.02 -31.70 12.72
CA PRO A 111 -17.95 -32.61 13.39
C PRO A 111 -19.41 -32.15 13.26
N ASP A 112 -19.64 -30.86 13.09
CA ASP A 112 -20.93 -30.24 12.82
C ASP A 112 -20.79 -29.29 11.63
N VAL A 113 -21.17 -29.77 10.43
CA VAL A 113 -21.06 -29.04 9.17
C VAL A 113 -22.00 -27.83 9.15
N GLU A 114 -23.19 -27.94 9.76
CA GLU A 114 -24.17 -26.85 9.77
C GLU A 114 -23.69 -25.68 10.63
N LEU A 115 -23.16 -25.96 11.84
CA LEU A 115 -22.58 -24.96 12.72
C LEU A 115 -21.38 -24.28 12.07
N ALA A 116 -20.50 -25.07 11.40
CA ALA A 116 -19.34 -24.56 10.69
C ALA A 116 -19.76 -23.62 9.54
N GLN A 117 -20.76 -23.99 8.74
CA GLN A 117 -21.30 -23.15 7.66
C GLN A 117 -21.86 -21.83 8.21
N ARG A 118 -22.65 -21.89 9.29
CA ARG A 118 -23.25 -20.73 9.93
C ARG A 118 -22.19 -19.78 10.49
N THR A 119 -21.18 -20.32 11.15
CA THR A 119 -20.06 -19.54 11.70
C THR A 119 -19.27 -18.87 10.58
N MET A 120 -18.95 -19.60 9.50
CA MET A 120 -18.26 -19.05 8.34
C MET A 120 -19.07 -17.94 7.65
N TRP A 121 -20.39 -18.11 7.54
CA TRP A 121 -21.26 -17.08 6.98
C TRP A 121 -21.27 -15.81 7.84
N ILE A 122 -21.39 -15.93 9.16
CA ILE A 122 -21.36 -14.80 10.10
C ILE A 122 -20.01 -14.08 10.01
N THR A 123 -18.91 -14.82 10.07
CA THR A 123 -17.54 -14.26 9.95
C THR A 123 -17.37 -13.52 8.63
N ARG A 124 -17.83 -14.11 7.52
CA ARG A 124 -17.77 -13.50 6.18
C ARG A 124 -18.54 -12.19 6.12
N MET A 125 -19.78 -12.15 6.65
CA MET A 125 -20.58 -10.92 6.66
C MET A 125 -19.98 -9.85 7.56
N PHE A 126 -19.44 -10.23 8.70
CA PHE A 126 -18.73 -9.32 9.60
C PHE A 126 -17.48 -8.71 8.92
N CYS A 127 -16.65 -9.54 8.29
CA CYS A 127 -15.49 -9.06 7.55
C CYS A 127 -15.90 -8.15 6.39
N ALA A 128 -16.91 -8.53 5.60
CA ALA A 128 -17.41 -7.70 4.51
C ALA A 128 -17.88 -6.33 5.00
N ALA A 129 -18.65 -6.29 6.10
CA ALA A 129 -19.13 -5.05 6.71
C ALA A 129 -17.96 -4.18 7.21
N LEU A 130 -16.95 -4.78 7.86
CA LEU A 130 -15.75 -4.09 8.32
C LEU A 130 -14.97 -3.47 7.15
N TYR A 131 -14.72 -4.23 6.09
CA TYR A 131 -14.02 -3.73 4.90
C TYR A 131 -14.83 -2.68 4.15
N ALA A 132 -16.15 -2.80 4.08
CA ALA A 132 -17.04 -1.76 3.53
C ALA A 132 -16.96 -0.46 4.35
N PHE A 133 -16.95 -0.55 5.68
CA PHE A 133 -16.76 0.61 6.56
C PHE A 133 -15.39 1.27 6.34
N LEU A 134 -14.31 0.50 6.27
CA LEU A 134 -12.97 1.02 6.00
C LEU A 134 -12.88 1.68 4.62
N THR A 135 -13.54 1.12 3.61
CA THR A 135 -13.65 1.71 2.26
C THR A 135 -14.37 3.06 2.31
N ALA A 136 -15.53 3.12 3.00
CA ALA A 136 -16.28 4.37 3.16
C ALA A 136 -15.48 5.44 3.90
N LEU A 137 -14.76 5.04 4.95
CA LEU A 137 -13.87 5.92 5.71
C LEU A 137 -12.75 6.50 4.82
N ALA A 138 -12.10 5.65 4.02
CA ALA A 138 -11.05 6.06 3.09
C ALA A 138 -11.57 7.07 2.06
N VAL A 139 -12.72 6.80 1.44
CA VAL A 139 -13.38 7.73 0.49
C VAL A 139 -13.77 9.03 1.18
N GLY A 140 -14.31 8.96 2.39
CA GLY A 140 -14.68 10.14 3.19
C GLY A 140 -13.47 11.02 3.50
N TRP A 141 -12.33 10.43 3.86
CA TRP A 141 -11.09 11.19 4.08
C TRP A 141 -10.55 11.80 2.79
N LEU A 142 -10.53 11.05 1.68
CA LEU A 142 -10.12 11.58 0.37
C LEU A 142 -10.98 12.78 -0.03
N TYR A 143 -12.29 12.70 0.17
CA TYR A 143 -13.20 13.80 -0.13
C TYR A 143 -12.94 15.00 0.82
N HIS A 144 -12.99 14.78 2.15
CA HIS A 144 -12.88 15.84 3.16
C HIS A 144 -11.58 16.62 3.05
N PHE A 145 -10.42 15.94 2.99
CA PHE A 145 -9.11 16.62 2.92
C PHE A 145 -8.78 17.23 1.57
N ASN A 146 -9.61 17.02 0.54
CA ASN A 146 -9.54 17.72 -0.73
C ASN A 146 -10.46 18.96 -0.82
N LEU A 147 -11.36 19.18 0.14
CA LEU A 147 -12.19 20.37 0.19
C LEU A 147 -11.34 21.64 0.26
N ARG A 148 -11.77 22.69 -0.48
CA ARG A 148 -11.07 23.98 -0.50
C ARG A 148 -10.98 24.63 0.88
N SER A 149 -12.05 24.51 1.69
CA SER A 149 -12.11 25.03 3.06
C SER A 149 -11.03 24.40 3.97
N VAL A 150 -10.87 23.06 3.90
CA VAL A 150 -9.87 22.34 4.69
C VAL A 150 -8.45 22.71 4.23
N LYS A 151 -8.21 22.79 2.91
CA LYS A 151 -6.92 23.26 2.38
C LYS A 151 -6.56 24.66 2.87
N ALA A 152 -7.54 25.56 2.93
CA ALA A 152 -7.33 26.93 3.42
C ALA A 152 -6.98 26.96 4.92
N GLU A 153 -7.55 26.09 5.77
CA GLU A 153 -7.20 26.00 7.20
C GLU A 153 -5.71 25.65 7.40
N PHE A 154 -5.18 24.68 6.62
CA PHE A 154 -3.76 24.32 6.66
C PHE A 154 -2.85 25.40 6.10
N ALA A 155 -3.25 26.06 4.99
CA ALA A 155 -2.48 27.12 4.36
C ALA A 155 -2.39 28.38 5.29
N ALA A 156 -3.48 28.76 5.91
CA ALA A 156 -3.52 29.91 6.84
C ALA A 156 -2.56 29.71 8.03
N ARG A 157 -2.44 28.48 8.53
CA ARG A 157 -1.48 28.17 9.61
C ARG A 157 -0.04 28.28 9.14
N HIS A 158 0.24 27.82 7.93
CA HIS A 158 1.60 27.89 7.36
C HIS A 158 2.08 29.34 7.21
N VAL A 159 1.21 30.22 6.74
CA VAL A 159 1.49 31.68 6.64
C VAL A 159 1.79 32.27 8.01
N THR A 160 0.99 31.93 9.03
CA THR A 160 1.20 32.45 10.40
C THR A 160 2.54 31.98 10.98
N ASP A 161 2.93 30.73 10.75
CA ASP A 161 4.18 30.17 11.28
C ASP A 161 5.43 30.65 10.51
N SER A 162 5.30 31.04 9.23
CA SER A 162 6.41 31.51 8.37
C SER A 162 6.60 33.03 8.38
N GLY A 163 5.69 33.80 8.98
CA GLY A 163 5.73 35.27 8.99
C GLY A 163 5.59 35.91 7.59
N LEU A 164 5.16 35.13 6.59
CA LEU A 164 4.95 35.63 5.23
C LEU A 164 3.59 36.33 5.11
N ASP A 165 3.55 37.43 4.39
CA ASP A 165 2.29 38.14 4.10
C ASP A 165 1.37 37.29 3.23
N LEU A 166 0.08 37.28 3.57
CA LEU A 166 -0.97 36.50 2.89
C LEU A 166 -1.03 36.80 1.38
N GLU A 167 -0.66 38.01 0.99
CA GLU A 167 -0.62 38.50 -0.38
C GLU A 167 0.50 37.84 -1.21
N SER A 168 1.64 37.58 -0.58
CA SER A 168 2.75 36.82 -1.18
C SER A 168 2.40 35.36 -1.39
N ALA A 169 1.65 34.76 -0.47
CA ALA A 169 1.22 33.37 -0.54
C ALA A 169 0.20 33.10 -1.67
N THR A 170 -0.63 34.10 -2.01
CA THR A 170 -1.63 33.98 -3.11
C THR A 170 -1.01 34.14 -4.49
N ARG A 171 0.10 34.90 -4.61
CA ARG A 171 0.86 35.02 -5.87
C ARG A 171 1.73 33.81 -6.19
N ILE A 172 1.97 32.99 -5.19
CA ILE A 172 2.74 31.77 -5.35
C ILE A 172 1.80 30.72 -5.98
N GLY A 173 1.87 30.53 -7.30
CA GLY A 173 1.08 29.52 -8.02
C GLY A 173 1.24 28.11 -7.42
N PRO A 174 0.34 27.17 -7.74
CA PRO A 174 0.29 25.82 -7.12
C PRO A 174 1.59 25.01 -7.26
N TYR A 175 2.58 25.51 -8.00
CA TYR A 175 3.87 24.86 -8.24
C TYR A 175 5.08 25.68 -7.79
N SER A 176 4.90 26.78 -7.05
CA SER A 176 5.99 27.63 -6.62
C SER A 176 6.87 26.93 -5.57
N GLY A 177 7.89 26.27 -6.02
CA GLY A 177 9.02 25.75 -5.23
C GLY A 177 8.80 24.42 -4.53
N GLY A 178 7.60 23.84 -4.52
CA GLY A 178 7.31 22.57 -3.84
C GLY A 178 7.13 21.39 -4.81
N ARG A 179 7.57 20.22 -4.38
CA ARG A 179 7.29 18.96 -5.10
C ARG A 179 5.79 18.66 -5.07
N PRO A 180 5.14 18.29 -6.21
CA PRO A 180 3.75 17.86 -6.20
C PRO A 180 3.57 16.66 -5.27
N LEU A 181 2.51 16.69 -4.47
CA LEU A 181 2.19 15.63 -3.53
C LEU A 181 2.11 14.25 -4.22
N SER A 182 1.45 14.17 -5.38
CA SER A 182 1.34 12.94 -6.16
C SER A 182 2.70 12.31 -6.47
N ILE A 183 3.69 13.15 -6.82
CA ILE A 183 5.06 12.68 -7.09
C ILE A 183 5.74 12.20 -5.80
N THR A 184 5.52 12.88 -4.69
CA THR A 184 6.05 12.43 -3.38
C THR A 184 5.47 11.08 -2.98
N ILE A 185 4.17 10.86 -3.20
CA ILE A 185 3.51 9.58 -2.92
C ILE A 185 4.08 8.46 -3.81
N ILE A 186 4.17 8.71 -5.12
CA ILE A 186 4.71 7.71 -6.07
C ILE A 186 6.17 7.38 -5.74
N ALA A 187 6.99 8.40 -5.44
CA ALA A 187 8.39 8.18 -5.04
C ALA A 187 8.48 7.38 -3.73
N GLY A 188 7.64 7.67 -2.74
CA GLY A 188 7.56 6.92 -1.49
C GLY A 188 7.14 5.46 -1.71
N PHE A 189 6.19 5.23 -2.61
CA PHE A 189 5.73 3.88 -2.98
C PHE A 189 6.85 3.06 -3.65
N LEU A 190 7.56 3.66 -4.60
CA LEU A 190 8.70 3.02 -5.26
C LEU A 190 9.85 2.76 -4.29
N MET A 191 10.11 3.68 -3.34
CA MET A 191 11.11 3.48 -2.30
C MET A 191 10.72 2.33 -1.37
N PHE A 192 9.47 2.28 -0.93
CA PHE A 192 8.96 1.17 -0.13
C PHE A 192 9.09 -0.17 -0.86
N GLY A 193 8.73 -0.21 -2.15
CA GLY A 193 8.93 -1.39 -3.00
C GLY A 193 10.40 -1.79 -3.09
N ALA A 194 11.30 -0.83 -3.34
CA ALA A 194 12.73 -1.07 -3.41
C ALA A 194 13.31 -1.66 -2.11
N LEU A 195 12.80 -1.21 -0.95
CA LEU A 195 13.24 -1.70 0.37
C LEU A 195 12.63 -3.06 0.73
N SER A 196 11.39 -3.34 0.28
CA SER A 196 10.70 -4.59 0.59
C SER A 196 11.12 -5.75 -0.32
N LEU A 197 11.43 -5.50 -1.58
CA LEU A 197 11.82 -6.55 -2.54
C LEU A 197 13.02 -7.41 -2.08
N PRO A 198 14.12 -6.87 -1.50
CA PRO A 198 15.21 -7.68 -0.99
C PRO A 198 14.79 -8.73 0.07
N LEU A 199 13.70 -8.49 0.80
CA LEU A 199 13.17 -9.48 1.75
C LEU A 199 12.73 -10.77 1.04
N PHE A 200 12.21 -10.67 -0.19
CA PHE A 200 11.86 -11.85 -0.98
C PHE A 200 13.08 -12.70 -1.34
N LEU A 201 14.29 -12.11 -1.39
CA LEU A 201 15.55 -12.85 -1.58
C LEU A 201 15.88 -13.69 -0.35
N VAL A 202 15.68 -13.15 0.85
CA VAL A 202 15.93 -13.88 2.11
C VAL A 202 15.04 -15.12 2.20
N PHE A 203 13.81 -15.01 1.73
CA PHE A 203 12.83 -16.10 1.74
C PHE A 203 12.90 -17.00 0.52
N HIS A 204 13.79 -16.76 -0.45
CA HIS A 204 13.88 -17.51 -1.71
C HIS A 204 12.54 -17.59 -2.44
N PHE A 205 11.71 -16.54 -2.35
CA PHE A 205 10.40 -16.54 -3.01
C PHE A 205 10.53 -16.69 -4.52
N PRO A 206 9.69 -17.51 -5.11
CA PRO A 206 9.57 -17.59 -6.56
C PRO A 206 8.97 -16.30 -7.11
N MET A 207 9.25 -16.00 -8.37
CA MET A 207 8.75 -14.82 -9.06
C MET A 207 8.13 -15.16 -10.40
N MET A 208 7.04 -14.47 -10.73
CA MET A 208 6.42 -14.53 -12.05
C MET A 208 6.84 -13.30 -12.85
N PHE A 209 7.43 -13.52 -14.01
CA PHE A 209 7.91 -12.46 -14.87
C PHE A 209 7.58 -12.76 -16.33
N LEU A 210 6.88 -11.85 -17.00
CA LEU A 210 6.35 -12.02 -18.36
C LEU A 210 5.56 -13.33 -18.55
N GLY A 211 4.82 -13.73 -17.52
CA GLY A 211 4.04 -14.95 -17.51
C GLY A 211 4.84 -16.23 -17.30
N PHE A 212 6.15 -16.18 -17.14
CA PHE A 212 6.99 -17.33 -16.81
C PHE A 212 7.28 -17.38 -15.32
N PHE A 213 7.39 -18.61 -14.81
CA PHE A 213 7.69 -18.89 -13.42
C PHE A 213 9.20 -19.10 -13.23
N PHE A 214 9.79 -18.33 -12.32
CA PHE A 214 11.21 -18.37 -12.00
C PHE A 214 11.43 -18.70 -10.52
N THR A 215 12.45 -19.51 -10.24
CA THR A 215 12.91 -19.87 -8.89
C THR A 215 14.43 -19.71 -8.77
N GLY A 216 14.93 -19.77 -7.53
CA GLY A 216 16.37 -19.77 -7.26
C GLY A 216 17.08 -18.52 -7.80
N PRO A 217 18.31 -18.66 -8.36
CA PRO A 217 19.12 -17.51 -8.77
C PRO A 217 18.47 -16.61 -9.83
N ALA A 218 17.66 -17.18 -10.74
CA ALA A 218 16.96 -16.41 -11.77
C ALA A 218 15.90 -15.50 -11.15
N ALA A 219 15.11 -15.99 -10.20
CA ALA A 219 14.14 -15.18 -9.47
C ALA A 219 14.86 -14.09 -8.66
N ALA A 220 15.97 -14.44 -7.99
CA ALA A 220 16.77 -13.49 -7.22
C ALA A 220 17.31 -12.34 -8.08
N LEU A 221 17.81 -12.64 -9.28
CA LEU A 221 18.30 -11.62 -10.21
C LEU A 221 17.18 -10.66 -10.64
N ILE A 222 16.00 -11.20 -10.97
CA ILE A 222 14.84 -10.39 -11.34
C ILE A 222 14.42 -9.47 -10.19
N ILE A 223 14.29 -10.02 -8.97
CA ILE A 223 13.91 -9.27 -7.77
C ILE A 223 14.91 -8.14 -7.51
N LEU A 224 16.20 -8.43 -7.56
CA LEU A 224 17.26 -7.44 -7.36
C LEU A 224 17.20 -6.34 -8.42
N THR A 225 16.99 -6.72 -9.68
CA THR A 225 16.85 -5.75 -10.78
C THR A 225 15.65 -4.82 -10.55
N TYR A 226 14.51 -5.36 -10.14
CA TYR A 226 13.34 -4.55 -9.79
C TYR A 226 13.62 -3.61 -8.61
N ALA A 227 14.30 -4.08 -7.56
CA ALA A 227 14.64 -3.26 -6.40
C ALA A 227 15.54 -2.08 -6.79
N VAL A 228 16.58 -2.34 -7.58
CA VAL A 228 17.50 -1.29 -8.07
C VAL A 228 16.77 -0.28 -8.96
N VAL A 229 15.95 -0.76 -9.90
CA VAL A 229 15.17 0.11 -10.78
C VAL A 229 14.21 0.98 -9.96
N GLN A 230 13.46 0.40 -9.02
CA GLN A 230 12.54 1.15 -8.17
C GLN A 230 13.27 2.18 -7.30
N ALA A 231 14.43 1.86 -6.74
CA ALA A 231 15.24 2.81 -5.98
C ALA A 231 15.71 3.99 -6.85
N ALA A 232 16.18 3.71 -8.07
CA ALA A 232 16.58 4.74 -9.02
C ALA A 232 15.41 5.65 -9.42
N LEU A 233 14.23 5.06 -9.70
CA LEU A 233 13.00 5.80 -10.02
C LEU A 233 12.55 6.66 -8.85
N ALA A 234 12.53 6.11 -7.63
CA ALA A 234 12.19 6.84 -6.41
C ALA A 234 13.10 8.05 -6.23
N TYR A 235 14.42 7.87 -6.38
CA TYR A 235 15.39 8.96 -6.32
C TYR A 235 15.16 10.01 -7.43
N GLY A 236 14.96 9.59 -8.68
CA GLY A 236 14.71 10.48 -9.81
C GLY A 236 13.45 11.33 -9.65
N LEU A 237 12.36 10.73 -9.15
CA LEU A 237 11.12 11.43 -8.82
C LEU A 237 11.27 12.33 -7.59
N TRP A 238 12.00 11.87 -6.58
CA TRP A 238 12.27 12.65 -5.37
C TRP A 238 13.02 13.93 -5.69
N GLU A 239 14.00 13.87 -6.58
CA GLU A 239 14.76 15.00 -7.05
C GLU A 239 14.11 15.79 -8.21
N LEU A 240 12.89 15.44 -8.63
CA LEU A 240 12.21 16.02 -9.80
C LEU A 240 13.06 16.01 -11.06
N LYS A 241 13.87 14.96 -11.26
CA LYS A 241 14.69 14.83 -12.46
C LYS A 241 13.84 14.41 -13.66
N PRO A 242 13.96 15.03 -14.84
CA PRO A 242 13.14 14.68 -16.01
C PRO A 242 13.26 13.21 -16.41
N TRP A 243 14.48 12.65 -16.33
CA TRP A 243 14.70 11.24 -16.60
C TRP A 243 13.93 10.32 -15.63
N GLY A 244 13.82 10.72 -14.35
CA GLY A 244 13.07 9.95 -13.35
C GLY A 244 11.59 9.86 -13.70
N ARG A 245 11.00 10.96 -14.20
CA ARG A 245 9.61 10.97 -14.68
C ARG A 245 9.44 10.07 -15.92
N SER A 246 10.26 10.26 -16.94
CA SER A 246 10.16 9.49 -18.20
C SER A 246 10.36 8.00 -17.95
N LEU A 247 11.38 7.63 -17.19
CA LEU A 247 11.66 6.24 -16.85
C LEU A 247 10.56 5.61 -15.99
N SER A 248 9.93 6.38 -15.07
CA SER A 248 8.78 5.89 -14.30
C SER A 248 7.57 5.63 -15.19
N ILE A 249 7.31 6.45 -16.20
CA ILE A 249 6.25 6.19 -17.18
C ILE A 249 6.52 4.88 -17.93
N TYR A 250 7.75 4.65 -18.41
CA TYR A 250 8.10 3.37 -19.06
C TYR A 250 7.98 2.19 -18.11
N TYR A 251 8.42 2.33 -16.86
CA TYR A 251 8.33 1.29 -15.84
C TYR A 251 6.87 0.88 -15.57
N PHE A 252 5.96 1.83 -15.38
CA PHE A 252 4.55 1.52 -15.14
C PHE A 252 3.84 0.94 -16.37
N ASN A 253 4.19 1.42 -17.58
CA ASN A 253 3.69 0.78 -18.80
C ASN A 253 4.20 -0.66 -18.94
N PHE A 254 5.47 -0.91 -18.61
CA PHE A 254 6.01 -2.25 -18.57
C PHE A 254 5.33 -3.11 -17.50
N ALA A 255 5.02 -2.56 -16.32
CA ALA A 255 4.28 -3.28 -15.28
C ALA A 255 2.88 -3.70 -15.75
N ILE A 256 2.16 -2.84 -16.47
CA ILE A 256 0.88 -3.18 -17.11
C ILE A 256 1.07 -4.33 -18.10
N PHE A 257 2.04 -4.19 -19.01
CA PHE A 257 2.34 -5.21 -20.00
C PHE A 257 2.69 -6.56 -19.36
N ASN A 258 3.56 -6.56 -18.34
CA ASN A 258 3.93 -7.76 -17.58
C ASN A 258 2.71 -8.41 -16.90
N ALA A 259 1.84 -7.61 -16.27
CA ALA A 259 0.64 -8.11 -15.61
C ALA A 259 -0.33 -8.74 -16.62
N VAL A 260 -0.59 -8.07 -17.73
CA VAL A 260 -1.50 -8.53 -18.78
C VAL A 260 -0.98 -9.81 -19.43
N ILE A 261 0.29 -9.85 -19.81
CA ILE A 261 0.92 -11.05 -20.40
C ILE A 261 0.85 -12.23 -19.43
N SER A 262 1.10 -11.99 -18.14
CA SER A 262 1.09 -13.05 -17.11
C SER A 262 -0.28 -13.75 -16.98
N VAL A 263 -1.35 -13.06 -17.37
CA VAL A 263 -2.72 -13.61 -17.29
C VAL A 263 -3.19 -14.19 -18.63
N ILE A 264 -2.80 -13.57 -19.75
CA ILE A 264 -3.29 -13.97 -21.08
C ILE A 264 -2.59 -15.23 -21.62
N LEU A 265 -1.32 -15.45 -21.23
CA LEU A 265 -0.58 -16.60 -21.73
C LEU A 265 -1.25 -17.93 -21.35
N PRO A 266 -1.35 -18.89 -22.31
CA PRO A 266 -1.92 -20.21 -22.04
C PRO A 266 -1.26 -20.87 -20.83
N GLY A 267 -2.04 -21.50 -19.96
CA GLY A 267 -1.55 -22.15 -18.74
C GLY A 267 -1.17 -21.19 -17.59
N ALA A 268 -1.64 -19.94 -17.62
CA ALA A 268 -1.38 -18.95 -16.56
C ALA A 268 -1.83 -19.44 -15.18
N GLU A 269 -3.00 -20.07 -15.08
CA GLU A 269 -3.52 -20.62 -13.82
C GLU A 269 -2.61 -21.73 -13.27
N ALA A 270 -2.19 -22.68 -14.10
CA ALA A 270 -1.29 -23.73 -13.68
C ALA A 270 0.07 -23.19 -13.17
N ARG A 271 0.62 -22.15 -13.82
CA ARG A 271 1.85 -21.49 -13.35
C ARG A 271 1.64 -20.74 -12.04
N TYR A 272 0.48 -20.11 -11.86
CA TYR A 272 0.13 -19.47 -10.60
C TYR A 272 0.02 -20.50 -9.47
N GLU A 273 -0.62 -21.64 -9.71
CA GLU A 273 -0.69 -22.74 -8.76
C GLU A 273 0.70 -23.30 -8.41
N GLN A 274 1.57 -23.46 -9.41
CA GLN A 274 2.98 -23.85 -9.18
C GLN A 274 3.71 -22.82 -8.31
N MET A 275 3.51 -21.52 -8.55
CA MET A 275 4.09 -20.45 -7.75
C MET A 275 3.58 -20.51 -6.31
N MET A 276 2.27 -20.69 -6.10
CA MET A 276 1.69 -20.80 -4.76
C MET A 276 2.17 -22.04 -4.02
N ALA A 277 2.26 -23.19 -4.70
CA ALA A 277 2.81 -24.42 -4.13
C ALA A 277 4.30 -24.25 -3.74
N ALA A 278 5.09 -23.58 -4.58
CA ALA A 278 6.49 -23.28 -4.26
C ALA A 278 6.62 -22.31 -3.06
N ILE A 279 5.76 -21.30 -2.95
CA ILE A 279 5.72 -20.43 -1.77
C ILE A 279 5.37 -21.23 -0.51
N GLN A 280 4.33 -22.07 -0.58
CA GLN A 280 3.91 -22.92 0.55
C GLN A 280 5.04 -23.87 0.98
N SER A 281 5.72 -24.52 0.03
CA SER A 281 6.84 -25.42 0.33
C SER A 281 8.03 -24.68 0.95
N THR A 282 8.35 -23.48 0.44
CA THR A 282 9.43 -22.64 0.99
C THR A 282 9.14 -22.21 2.43
N MET A 283 7.87 -21.95 2.73
CA MET A 283 7.42 -21.54 4.07
C MET A 283 7.09 -22.74 4.98
N ASN A 284 7.23 -23.98 4.50
CA ASN A 284 6.79 -25.21 5.19
C ASN A 284 5.35 -25.10 5.71
N LEU A 285 4.48 -24.43 4.95
CA LEU A 285 3.07 -24.36 5.29
C LEU A 285 2.39 -25.70 4.94
N PRO A 286 1.43 -26.16 5.76
CA PRO A 286 0.63 -27.31 5.40
C PRO A 286 -0.04 -27.03 4.05
N VAL A 287 -0.01 -28.04 3.17
CA VAL A 287 -0.68 -27.95 1.86
C VAL A 287 -2.16 -27.71 2.14
N ALA A 288 -2.62 -26.51 1.86
CA ALA A 288 -4.03 -26.18 2.02
C ALA A 288 -4.86 -27.08 1.08
N PRO A 289 -6.00 -27.62 1.55
CA PRO A 289 -6.94 -28.28 0.65
C PRO A 289 -7.26 -27.32 -0.48
N ALA A 290 -7.47 -27.86 -1.69
CA ALA A 290 -7.64 -27.13 -2.94
C ALA A 290 -8.26 -25.72 -2.73
N GLN A 291 -7.42 -24.69 -2.88
CA GLN A 291 -7.90 -23.34 -2.67
C GLN A 291 -8.93 -23.02 -3.76
N PRO A 292 -9.99 -22.27 -3.44
CA PRO A 292 -10.93 -21.82 -4.45
C PRO A 292 -10.14 -21.09 -5.55
N HIS A 293 -10.29 -21.54 -6.78
CA HIS A 293 -9.66 -20.91 -7.95
C HIS A 293 -10.04 -19.44 -7.99
N PHE A 294 -9.09 -18.58 -7.66
CA PHE A 294 -9.29 -17.16 -7.78
C PHE A 294 -8.93 -16.77 -9.21
N PRO A 295 -9.91 -16.32 -10.02
CA PRO A 295 -9.63 -16.02 -11.41
C PRO A 295 -8.56 -14.93 -11.51
N LEU A 296 -7.46 -15.17 -12.21
CA LEU A 296 -6.33 -14.24 -12.32
C LEU A 296 -6.72 -12.88 -12.91
N TRP A 297 -7.78 -12.83 -13.74
CA TRP A 297 -8.29 -11.57 -14.26
C TRP A 297 -8.79 -10.60 -13.18
N ILE A 298 -9.20 -11.11 -12.01
CA ILE A 298 -9.59 -10.26 -10.86
C ILE A 298 -8.37 -9.48 -10.37
N ALA A 299 -7.21 -10.11 -10.31
CA ALA A 299 -5.96 -9.42 -9.95
C ALA A 299 -5.63 -8.28 -10.93
N LEU A 300 -5.87 -8.50 -12.24
CA LEU A 300 -5.74 -7.44 -13.25
C LEU A 300 -6.73 -6.30 -13.03
N PHE A 301 -7.98 -6.62 -12.74
CA PHE A 301 -9.03 -5.62 -12.52
C PHE A 301 -8.66 -4.64 -11.39
N PHE A 302 -7.95 -5.10 -10.37
CA PHE A 302 -7.48 -4.24 -9.28
C PHE A 302 -6.14 -3.57 -9.55
N SER A 303 -5.20 -4.25 -10.21
CA SER A 303 -3.86 -3.71 -10.44
C SER A 303 -3.84 -2.63 -11.53
N LEU A 304 -4.60 -2.80 -12.60
CA LEU A 304 -4.58 -1.86 -13.74
C LEU A 304 -5.04 -0.43 -13.38
N PRO A 305 -6.16 -0.21 -12.67
CA PRO A 305 -6.55 1.13 -12.23
C PRO A 305 -5.50 1.77 -11.32
N PHE A 306 -4.88 0.98 -10.43
CA PHE A 306 -3.84 1.49 -9.55
C PHE A 306 -2.63 2.01 -10.31
N ILE A 307 -2.12 1.23 -11.25
CA ILE A 307 -1.00 1.63 -12.10
C ILE A 307 -1.40 2.81 -13.01
N GLY A 308 -2.62 2.76 -13.54
CA GLY A 308 -3.19 3.82 -14.39
C GLY A 308 -3.28 5.18 -13.70
N ILE A 309 -3.68 5.20 -12.43
CA ILE A 309 -3.73 6.43 -11.61
C ILE A 309 -2.31 7.00 -11.43
N GLN A 310 -1.31 6.16 -11.16
CA GLN A 310 0.07 6.61 -11.03
C GLN A 310 0.61 7.19 -12.34
N LEU A 311 0.34 6.53 -13.47
CA LEU A 311 0.68 7.03 -14.80
C LEU A 311 0.03 8.39 -15.09
N TRP A 312 -1.25 8.52 -14.79
CA TRP A 312 -1.97 9.78 -15.00
C TRP A 312 -1.34 10.92 -14.18
N PHE A 313 -1.00 10.69 -12.91
CA PHE A 313 -0.33 11.70 -12.10
C PHE A 313 1.06 12.06 -12.62
N LEU A 314 1.84 11.09 -13.12
CA LEU A 314 3.14 11.34 -13.72
C LEU A 314 3.03 12.18 -15.01
N ILE A 315 2.01 11.94 -15.83
CA ILE A 315 1.76 12.71 -17.04
C ILE A 315 1.35 14.15 -16.69
N ALA A 316 0.38 14.29 -15.76
CA ALA A 316 -0.16 15.58 -15.34
C ALA A 316 0.86 16.47 -14.61
N SER A 317 1.89 15.89 -13.98
CA SER A 317 2.92 16.62 -13.24
C SER A 317 4.09 17.14 -14.10
N LYS A 318 4.05 17.00 -15.43
CA LYS A 318 5.10 17.46 -16.35
C LYS A 318 5.62 18.89 -16.05
N PRO A 319 4.75 19.90 -15.80
CA PRO A 319 5.20 21.26 -15.56
C PRO A 319 6.12 21.41 -14.33
N ALA A 320 5.95 20.57 -13.31
CA ALA A 320 6.77 20.65 -12.09
C ALA A 320 8.23 20.22 -12.34
N PHE A 321 8.45 19.30 -13.29
CA PHE A 321 9.80 18.87 -13.67
C PHE A 321 10.48 19.89 -14.60
N GLU A 322 9.73 20.59 -15.43
CA GLU A 322 10.24 21.63 -16.33
C GLU A 322 10.63 22.90 -15.56
N ALA A 323 9.81 23.31 -14.57
CA ALA A 323 10.07 24.48 -13.74
C ALA A 323 11.40 24.34 -12.96
N LYS A 324 11.72 23.17 -12.42
CA LYS A 324 12.99 22.95 -11.71
C LYS A 324 14.20 23.05 -12.63
N ASN A 325 14.10 22.57 -13.86
CA ASN A 325 15.21 22.65 -14.82
C ASN A 325 15.53 24.07 -15.27
N SER A 326 14.49 24.91 -15.46
CA SER A 326 14.69 26.31 -15.83
C SER A 326 15.33 27.14 -14.71
N SER A 327 15.17 26.75 -13.44
CA SER A 327 15.81 27.40 -12.29
C SER A 327 17.30 27.06 -12.12
N ILE A 328 17.74 25.91 -12.64
CA ILE A 328 19.15 25.47 -12.61
C ILE A 328 19.95 26.07 -13.77
N ALA A 329 19.27 26.41 -14.87
CA ALA A 329 19.91 26.97 -16.08
C ALA A 329 20.12 28.50 -16.01
N ARG A 330 19.68 29.17 -14.97
CA ARG A 330 19.95 30.57 -14.62
C ARG A 330 20.99 30.70 -13.55
#